data_1fe282d04e82ffb435f72850b3e122fa
#
_entry.id   1fe282d04e82ffb435f72850b3e122fa
#
_cell.length_a   1.000
_cell.length_b   1.000
_cell.length_c   1.000
_cell.angle_alpha   90.00
_cell.angle_beta   90.00
_cell.angle_gamma   90.00
#
_symmetry.space_group_name_H-M   'P 1'
#
loop_
_entity.id
_entity.type
_entity.pdbx_description
1 polymer ?
#
loop_
_entity_poly.entity_id
_entity_poly.type
_entity_poly.pdbx_seq_one_letter_code
_entity_poly.pdbx_strand_id
1 'polypeptide(L)'
;MSITLLLDDTDLDLAMREADVAIRMHPPKQPDLVQRHLLTMEWVVCASPDYLKKHGVPQRAEDLDAHRLILFGDYRVPVEDINWLAEVGRRPGNPRRALLDVNSIQAMLLSIKSGLGIGALPDYMVTEEEGLVRLLSDLKSPKVDVYFVYPEELRNSKRVAVFRDFLLARLAELQ
;
A
#
# COMPACT_ATOMS: atom_id res chain seq x y z
N MET A 1 26.91 -8.45 1.95
CA MET A 1 25.73 -9.15 2.52
C MET A 1 24.85 -9.54 1.35
N SER A 2 24.34 -10.77 1.31
CA SER A 2 23.33 -11.17 0.31
C SER A 2 21.94 -11.01 0.92
N ILE A 3 20.98 -10.55 0.14
CA ILE A 3 19.57 -10.38 0.55
C ILE A 3 18.71 -11.15 -0.44
N THR A 4 17.79 -11.96 0.07
CA THR A 4 16.71 -12.58 -0.72
C THR A 4 15.41 -11.85 -0.34
N LEU A 5 14.75 -11.27 -1.32
CA LEU A 5 13.47 -10.58 -1.13
C LEU A 5 12.33 -11.55 -1.47
N LEU A 6 11.44 -11.76 -0.51
CA LEU A 6 10.19 -12.48 -0.69
C LEU A 6 9.05 -11.45 -0.70
N LEU A 7 8.27 -11.44 -1.77
CA LEU A 7 7.08 -10.59 -1.89
C LEU A 7 5.86 -11.49 -1.72
N ASP A 8 5.20 -11.34 -0.58
CA ASP A 8 4.01 -12.11 -0.24
C ASP A 8 3.05 -11.21 0.55
N ASP A 9 1.76 -11.30 0.27
CA ASP A 9 0.71 -10.59 1.00
C ASP A 9 0.32 -11.34 2.29
N THR A 10 0.93 -12.49 2.56
CA THR A 10 0.74 -13.24 3.80
C THR A 10 1.89 -13.01 4.77
N ASP A 11 1.56 -12.92 6.06
CA ASP A 11 2.57 -12.84 7.10
C ASP A 11 3.35 -14.16 7.19
N LEU A 12 4.63 -14.10 6.81
CA LEU A 12 5.55 -15.19 7.05
C LEU A 12 5.80 -15.36 8.56
N ASP A 13 5.95 -16.60 9.00
CA ASP A 13 6.27 -16.90 10.39
C ASP A 13 7.78 -16.69 10.64
N LEU A 14 8.11 -15.55 11.25
CA LEU A 14 9.49 -15.20 11.58
C LEU A 14 10.04 -16.07 12.71
N ALA A 15 9.20 -16.59 13.59
CA ALA A 15 9.64 -17.49 14.66
C ALA A 15 10.06 -18.86 14.09
N MET A 16 9.41 -19.31 13.03
CA MET A 16 9.78 -20.52 12.27
C MET A 16 10.91 -20.30 11.25
N ARG A 17 11.48 -19.09 11.23
CA ARG A 17 12.60 -18.70 10.34
C ARG A 17 12.27 -18.77 8.85
N GLU A 18 11.02 -18.51 8.49
CA GLU A 18 10.65 -18.36 7.09
C GLU A 18 11.28 -17.11 6.46
N ALA A 19 11.59 -16.10 7.29
CA ALA A 19 12.43 -14.96 6.94
C ALA A 19 13.18 -14.45 8.18
N ASP A 20 14.31 -13.77 8.00
CA ASP A 20 15.06 -13.14 9.10
C ASP A 20 14.39 -11.85 9.57
N VAL A 21 13.79 -11.09 8.65
CA VAL A 21 13.11 -9.82 8.90
C VAL A 21 11.90 -9.69 7.99
N ALA A 22 10.91 -8.92 8.42
CA ALA A 22 9.75 -8.56 7.61
C ALA A 22 9.48 -7.05 7.67
N ILE A 23 8.90 -6.52 6.60
CA ILE A 23 8.28 -5.21 6.57
C ILE A 23 6.78 -5.44 6.58
N ARG A 24 6.08 -4.96 7.63
CA ARG A 24 4.65 -5.20 7.84
C ARG A 24 3.89 -3.88 7.92
N MET A 25 2.68 -3.89 7.38
CA MET A 25 1.75 -2.75 7.41
C MET A 25 0.80 -2.79 8.60
N HIS A 26 1.10 -3.58 9.60
CA HIS A 26 0.40 -3.67 10.88
C HIS A 26 1.36 -4.14 11.98
N PRO A 27 1.10 -3.80 13.24
CA PRO A 27 1.92 -4.28 14.35
C PRO A 27 1.80 -5.81 14.49
N PRO A 28 2.93 -6.52 14.73
CA PRO A 28 2.88 -7.95 14.97
C PRO A 28 2.09 -8.26 16.24
N LYS A 29 1.32 -9.35 16.19
CA LYS A 29 0.57 -9.85 17.33
C LYS A 29 1.36 -10.83 18.19
N GLN A 30 2.50 -11.31 17.69
CA GLN A 30 3.35 -12.31 18.34
C GLN A 30 4.27 -11.63 19.37
N PRO A 31 4.35 -12.13 20.63
CA PRO A 31 5.09 -11.48 21.71
C PRO A 31 6.61 -11.53 21.52
N ASP A 32 7.14 -12.52 20.78
CA ASP A 32 8.57 -12.74 20.59
C ASP A 32 9.16 -11.97 19.39
N LEU A 33 8.41 -11.01 18.86
CA LEU A 33 8.85 -10.16 17.76
C LEU A 33 9.17 -8.75 18.23
N VAL A 34 10.29 -8.24 17.81
CA VAL A 34 10.67 -6.83 17.95
C VAL A 34 10.14 -6.08 16.75
N GLN A 35 9.51 -4.95 16.99
CA GLN A 35 9.03 -4.05 15.96
C GLN A 35 9.67 -2.68 16.08
N ARG A 36 9.92 -2.06 14.94
CA ARG A 36 10.32 -0.67 14.85
C ARG A 36 9.52 0.01 13.76
N HIS A 37 8.85 1.09 14.12
CA HIS A 37 8.15 1.93 13.15
C HIS A 37 9.15 2.49 12.12
N LEU A 38 8.85 2.36 10.85
CA LEU A 38 9.65 2.87 9.74
C LEU A 38 9.09 4.19 9.21
N LEU A 39 7.81 4.18 8.84
CA LEU A 39 7.09 5.33 8.30
C LEU A 39 5.59 5.15 8.48
N THR A 40 4.85 6.24 8.33
CA THR A 40 3.42 6.23 8.12
C THR A 40 3.15 6.70 6.69
N MET A 41 2.42 5.91 5.92
CA MET A 41 2.01 6.25 4.55
C MET A 41 0.52 6.58 4.49
N GLU A 42 0.14 7.33 3.47
CA GLU A 42 -1.26 7.64 3.14
C GLU A 42 -1.62 7.05 1.78
N TRP A 43 -2.90 6.79 1.57
CA TRP A 43 -3.40 6.39 0.27
C TRP A 43 -3.74 7.61 -0.56
N VAL A 44 -3.37 7.60 -1.83
CA VAL A 44 -3.67 8.67 -2.79
C VAL A 44 -4.52 8.11 -3.91
N VAL A 45 -5.66 8.75 -4.16
CA VAL A 45 -6.49 8.43 -5.33
C VAL A 45 -5.79 8.92 -6.57
N CYS A 46 -5.65 8.06 -7.57
CA CYS A 46 -4.95 8.42 -8.80
C CYS A 46 -5.49 7.71 -10.03
N ALA A 47 -5.17 8.27 -11.18
CA ALA A 47 -5.44 7.70 -12.49
C ALA A 47 -4.39 8.15 -13.51
N SER A 48 -4.32 7.46 -14.66
CA SER A 48 -3.50 7.92 -15.77
C SER A 48 -4.14 9.11 -16.49
N PRO A 49 -3.34 10.02 -17.07
CA PRO A 49 -3.85 11.13 -17.89
C PRO A 49 -4.76 10.66 -19.04
N ASP A 50 -4.42 9.53 -19.67
CA ASP A 50 -5.19 8.97 -20.76
C ASP A 50 -6.57 8.50 -20.35
N TYR A 51 -6.69 7.93 -19.14
CA TYR A 51 -7.99 7.59 -18.59
C TYR A 51 -8.84 8.84 -18.36
N LEU A 52 -8.27 9.85 -17.72
CA LEU A 52 -8.97 11.09 -17.39
C LEU A 52 -9.40 11.87 -18.64
N LYS A 53 -8.60 11.87 -19.68
CA LYS A 53 -8.95 12.48 -20.98
C LYS A 53 -10.19 11.85 -21.60
N LYS A 54 -10.40 10.54 -21.40
CA LYS A 54 -11.53 9.80 -21.98
C LYS A 54 -12.79 9.83 -21.10
N HIS A 55 -12.61 9.86 -19.78
CA HIS A 55 -13.70 9.64 -18.82
C HIS A 55 -14.01 10.85 -17.93
N GLY A 56 -13.22 11.93 -18.04
CA GLY A 56 -13.32 13.10 -17.18
C GLY A 56 -12.54 12.95 -15.87
N VAL A 57 -12.48 14.06 -15.13
CA VAL A 57 -11.76 14.16 -13.84
C VAL A 57 -12.81 14.27 -12.73
N PRO A 58 -12.90 13.30 -11.80
CA PRO A 58 -13.82 13.40 -10.67
C PRO A 58 -13.43 14.58 -9.77
N GLN A 59 -14.42 15.37 -9.36
CA GLN A 59 -14.22 16.55 -8.49
C GLN A 59 -14.61 16.27 -7.04
N ARG A 60 -15.40 15.25 -6.78
CA ARG A 60 -15.89 14.84 -5.46
C ARG A 60 -16.07 13.32 -5.41
N ALA A 61 -16.20 12.80 -4.21
CA ALA A 61 -16.29 11.35 -3.98
C ALA A 61 -17.43 10.67 -4.75
N GLU A 62 -18.57 11.34 -4.87
CA GLU A 62 -19.75 10.80 -5.54
C GLU A 62 -19.53 10.62 -7.05
N ASP A 63 -18.66 11.43 -7.66
CA ASP A 63 -18.36 11.32 -9.09
C ASP A 63 -17.71 9.99 -9.44
N LEU A 64 -17.08 9.32 -8.45
CA LEU A 64 -16.51 7.98 -8.62
C LEU A 64 -17.56 6.93 -9.04
N ASP A 65 -18.84 7.20 -8.85
CA ASP A 65 -19.93 6.32 -9.29
C ASP A 65 -20.00 6.17 -10.82
N ALA A 66 -19.49 7.16 -11.56
CA ALA A 66 -19.40 7.13 -13.02
C ALA A 66 -18.07 6.61 -13.54
N HIS A 67 -17.13 6.28 -12.65
CA HIS A 67 -15.80 5.84 -13.01
C HIS A 67 -15.58 4.35 -12.79
N ARG A 68 -14.59 3.82 -13.48
CA ARG A 68 -14.12 2.44 -13.32
C ARG A 68 -13.11 2.40 -12.18
N LEU A 69 -13.35 1.55 -11.18
CA LEU A 69 -12.45 1.39 -10.06
C LEU A 69 -11.60 0.14 -10.21
N ILE A 70 -10.36 0.25 -9.77
CA ILE A 70 -9.43 -0.85 -9.58
C ILE A 70 -9.25 -0.98 -8.08
N LEU A 71 -9.61 -2.13 -7.53
CA LEU A 71 -9.60 -2.39 -6.10
C LEU A 71 -8.73 -3.60 -5.77
N PHE A 72 -8.45 -3.76 -4.49
CA PHE A 72 -7.79 -4.96 -3.99
C PHE A 72 -8.85 -6.06 -3.79
N GLY A 73 -8.61 -7.26 -4.34
CA GLY A 73 -9.55 -8.37 -4.23
C GLY A 73 -9.63 -8.93 -2.79
N ASP A 74 -10.68 -9.70 -2.52
CA ASP A 74 -11.00 -10.31 -1.21
C ASP A 74 -10.01 -11.40 -0.74
N TYR A 75 -8.86 -11.47 -1.35
CA TYR A 75 -7.79 -12.35 -0.92
C TYR A 75 -7.06 -11.67 0.23
N ARG A 76 -6.83 -12.30 1.32
CA ARG A 76 -5.98 -11.89 2.46
C ARG A 76 -5.49 -10.44 2.37
N VAL A 77 -6.35 -9.52 2.76
CA VAL A 77 -6.11 -8.08 2.62
C VAL A 77 -4.96 -7.68 3.54
N PRO A 78 -3.87 -7.10 3.02
CA PRO A 78 -2.68 -6.78 3.82
C PRO A 78 -2.93 -5.65 4.83
N VAL A 79 -3.96 -4.84 4.60
CA VAL A 79 -4.29 -3.65 5.41
C VAL A 79 -5.79 -3.53 5.55
N GLU A 80 -6.26 -3.24 6.76
CA GLU A 80 -7.66 -2.83 6.98
C GLU A 80 -7.95 -1.58 6.12
N ASP A 81 -9.16 -1.48 5.62
CA ASP A 81 -9.63 -0.35 4.80
C ASP A 81 -8.87 -0.11 3.47
N ILE A 82 -8.11 -1.08 2.96
CA ILE A 82 -7.42 -0.91 1.66
C ILE A 82 -8.40 -0.51 0.54
N ASN A 83 -9.63 -0.97 0.61
CA ASN A 83 -10.71 -0.69 -0.35
C ASN A 83 -11.60 0.50 0.06
N TRP A 84 -11.14 1.39 0.94
CA TRP A 84 -11.89 2.57 1.37
C TRP A 84 -12.47 3.39 0.22
N LEU A 85 -11.81 3.39 -0.94
CA LEU A 85 -12.25 4.08 -2.15
C LEU A 85 -13.59 3.55 -2.67
N ALA A 86 -13.92 2.29 -2.40
CA ALA A 86 -15.22 1.73 -2.77
C ALA A 86 -16.37 2.33 -1.94
N GLU A 87 -16.10 2.79 -0.74
CA GLU A 87 -17.12 3.24 0.21
C GLU A 87 -17.22 4.76 0.34
N VAL A 88 -16.13 5.49 0.06
CA VAL A 88 -16.07 6.94 0.25
C VAL A 88 -17.18 7.65 -0.52
N GLY A 89 -17.91 8.54 0.17
CA GLY A 89 -19.07 9.25 -0.40
C GLY A 89 -20.31 8.39 -0.62
N ARG A 90 -20.35 7.16 -0.08
CA ARG A 90 -21.52 6.25 -0.18
C ARG A 90 -22.15 5.95 1.16
N ARG A 91 -23.38 5.43 1.12
CA ARG A 91 -24.05 4.92 2.32
C ARG A 91 -23.37 3.62 2.77
N PRO A 92 -23.18 3.40 4.07
CA PRO A 92 -22.64 2.15 4.60
C PRO A 92 -23.35 0.92 4.04
N GLY A 93 -22.58 -0.10 3.69
CA GLY A 93 -23.11 -1.36 3.14
C GLY A 93 -23.46 -1.33 1.65
N ASN A 94 -23.15 -0.24 0.95
CA ASN A 94 -23.36 -0.13 -0.51
C ASN A 94 -22.08 0.30 -1.23
N PRO A 95 -21.00 -0.50 -1.18
CA PRO A 95 -19.74 -0.16 -1.83
C PRO A 95 -19.86 -0.16 -3.36
N ARG A 96 -18.99 0.59 -4.03
CA ARG A 96 -18.82 0.53 -5.48
C ARG A 96 -18.22 -0.80 -5.87
N ARG A 97 -18.62 -1.30 -7.02
CA ARG A 97 -17.99 -2.50 -7.59
C ARG A 97 -16.75 -2.11 -8.37
N ALA A 98 -15.72 -2.92 -8.24
CA ALA A 98 -14.54 -2.80 -9.08
C ALA A 98 -14.84 -3.20 -10.53
N LEU A 99 -14.14 -2.56 -11.47
CA LEU A 99 -13.97 -3.11 -12.81
C LEU A 99 -12.98 -4.28 -12.78
N LEU A 100 -11.93 -4.12 -11.97
CA LEU A 100 -10.84 -5.08 -11.83
C LEU A 100 -10.45 -5.18 -10.36
N ASP A 101 -10.41 -6.39 -9.86
CA ASP A 101 -9.83 -6.74 -8.57
C ASP A 101 -8.46 -7.38 -8.78
N VAL A 102 -7.48 -6.91 -8.01
CA VAL A 102 -6.09 -7.42 -8.01
C VAL A 102 -5.68 -7.80 -6.59
N ASN A 103 -4.72 -8.68 -6.44
CA ASN A 103 -4.17 -9.07 -5.14
C ASN A 103 -2.75 -8.53 -4.91
N SER A 104 -2.34 -7.53 -5.67
CA SER A 104 -0.99 -6.96 -5.59
C SER A 104 -1.04 -5.45 -5.86
N ILE A 105 -0.41 -4.67 -5.00
CA ILE A 105 -0.29 -3.21 -5.17
C ILE A 105 0.47 -2.87 -6.47
N GLN A 106 1.46 -3.68 -6.85
CA GLN A 106 2.17 -3.49 -8.10
C GLN A 106 1.27 -3.74 -9.33
N ALA A 107 0.41 -4.76 -9.27
CA ALA A 107 -0.57 -4.99 -10.32
C ALA A 107 -1.60 -3.87 -10.40
N MET A 108 -2.00 -3.30 -9.26
CA MET A 108 -2.86 -2.12 -9.19
C MET A 108 -2.20 -0.91 -9.88
N LEU A 109 -0.95 -0.60 -9.56
CA LEU A 109 -0.17 0.47 -10.20
C LEU A 109 -0.15 0.30 -11.72
N LEU A 110 0.22 -0.87 -12.21
CA LEU A 110 0.29 -1.16 -13.65
C LEU A 110 -1.07 -1.03 -14.33
N SER A 111 -2.14 -1.46 -13.68
CA SER A 111 -3.51 -1.36 -14.19
C SER A 111 -3.97 0.09 -14.29
N ILE A 112 -3.67 0.91 -13.29
CA ILE A 112 -3.97 2.36 -13.31
C ILE A 112 -3.17 3.06 -14.42
N LYS A 113 -1.88 2.78 -14.51
CA LYS A 113 -0.99 3.33 -15.56
C LYS A 113 -1.46 2.99 -16.96
N SER A 114 -1.99 1.79 -17.17
CA SER A 114 -2.53 1.36 -18.47
C SER A 114 -3.87 2.02 -18.85
N GLY A 115 -4.43 2.85 -17.97
CA GLY A 115 -5.68 3.58 -18.24
C GLY A 115 -6.93 2.75 -18.06
N LEU A 116 -6.91 1.70 -17.24
CA LEU A 116 -8.09 0.87 -16.99
C LEU A 116 -9.10 1.55 -16.06
N GLY A 117 -8.62 2.38 -15.12
CA GLY A 117 -9.51 3.01 -14.15
C GLY A 117 -8.78 3.89 -13.13
N ILE A 118 -9.51 4.24 -12.07
CA ILE A 118 -9.05 4.97 -10.89
C ILE A 118 -8.79 3.95 -9.78
N GLY A 119 -7.73 4.14 -9.03
CA GLY A 119 -7.42 3.36 -7.83
C GLY A 119 -6.80 4.23 -6.74
N ALA A 120 -6.54 3.63 -5.59
CA ALA A 120 -5.78 4.25 -4.52
C ALA A 120 -4.46 3.51 -4.34
N LEU A 121 -3.36 4.26 -4.31
CA LEU A 121 -2.00 3.75 -4.13
C LEU A 121 -1.33 4.45 -2.94
N PRO A 122 -0.33 3.82 -2.32
CA PRO A 122 0.55 4.51 -1.38
C PRO A 122 1.13 5.78 -1.99
N ASP A 123 1.19 6.85 -1.22
CA ASP A 123 1.61 8.19 -1.65
C ASP A 123 3.02 8.21 -2.28
N TYR A 124 3.95 7.39 -1.77
CA TYR A 124 5.31 7.25 -2.31
C TYR A 124 5.36 6.58 -3.70
N MET A 125 4.28 5.90 -4.13
CA MET A 125 4.16 5.30 -5.46
C MET A 125 3.55 6.25 -6.50
N VAL A 126 2.99 7.38 -6.08
CA VAL A 126 2.32 8.34 -6.97
C VAL A 126 3.23 9.55 -7.15
N THR A 127 4.29 9.37 -7.91
CA THR A 127 5.29 10.39 -8.24
C THR A 127 5.08 10.95 -9.65
N GLU A 128 5.73 12.06 -9.96
CA GLU A 128 5.73 12.63 -11.32
C GLU A 128 6.34 11.68 -12.35
N GLU A 129 7.37 10.90 -11.95
CA GLU A 129 8.03 9.91 -12.81
C GLU A 129 7.08 8.77 -13.22
N GLU A 130 6.15 8.41 -12.34
CA GLU A 130 5.14 7.40 -12.65
C GLU A 130 4.06 7.90 -13.62
N GLY A 131 3.97 9.22 -13.84
CA GLY A 131 3.04 9.83 -14.78
C GLY A 131 1.58 9.69 -14.38
N LEU A 132 1.30 9.54 -13.08
CA LEU A 132 -0.05 9.46 -12.54
C LEU A 132 -0.52 10.82 -12.04
N VAL A 133 -1.82 11.08 -12.20
CA VAL A 133 -2.48 12.29 -11.70
C VAL A 133 -3.13 11.98 -10.37
N ARG A 134 -2.79 12.75 -9.33
CA ARG A 134 -3.48 12.72 -8.03
C ARG A 134 -4.85 13.34 -8.16
N LEU A 135 -5.83 12.70 -7.55
CA LEU A 135 -7.24 13.07 -7.61
C LEU A 135 -7.80 13.23 -6.21
N LEU A 136 -8.83 14.07 -6.07
CA LEU A 136 -9.63 14.18 -4.85
C LEU A 136 -8.76 14.39 -3.60
N SER A 137 -7.79 15.29 -3.67
CA SER A 137 -6.79 15.53 -2.61
C SER A 137 -7.40 15.97 -1.26
N ASP A 138 -8.65 16.43 -1.26
CA ASP A 138 -9.37 16.81 -0.04
C ASP A 138 -9.97 15.61 0.71
N LEU A 139 -9.94 14.42 0.10
CA LEU A 139 -10.43 13.22 0.75
C LEU A 139 -9.43 12.73 1.80
N LYS A 140 -9.95 12.48 3.00
CA LYS A 140 -9.16 11.84 4.06
C LYS A 140 -9.03 10.36 3.76
N SER A 141 -7.83 9.92 3.48
CA SER A 141 -7.49 8.51 3.33
C SER A 141 -7.10 7.87 4.65
N PRO A 142 -7.24 6.55 4.79
CA PRO A 142 -6.64 5.81 5.89
C PRO A 142 -5.12 6.00 5.92
N LYS A 143 -4.56 6.09 7.14
CA LYS A 143 -3.12 6.09 7.37
C LYS A 143 -2.67 4.69 7.73
N VAL A 144 -1.52 4.30 7.24
CA VAL A 144 -0.96 2.97 7.47
C VAL A 144 0.45 3.10 8.02
N ASP A 145 0.65 2.57 9.21
CA ASP A 145 1.97 2.47 9.82
C ASP A 145 2.72 1.25 9.28
N VAL A 146 3.95 1.47 8.87
CA VAL A 146 4.84 0.44 8.36
C VAL A 146 5.92 0.13 9.39
N TYR A 147 6.13 -1.15 9.66
CA TYR A 147 7.04 -1.63 10.69
C TYR A 147 8.13 -2.52 10.12
N PHE A 148 9.33 -2.36 10.62
CA PHE A 148 10.42 -3.32 10.52
C PHE A 148 10.30 -4.31 11.67
N VAL A 149 10.12 -5.59 11.36
CA VAL A 149 9.83 -6.66 12.33
C VAL A 149 10.87 -7.75 12.22
N TYR A 150 11.35 -8.27 13.37
CA TYR A 150 12.29 -9.37 13.44
C TYR A 150 12.16 -10.13 14.77
N PRO A 151 12.56 -11.40 14.84
CA PRO A 151 12.57 -12.16 16.09
C PRO A 151 13.50 -11.56 17.15
N GLU A 152 13.09 -11.60 18.43
CA GLU A 152 13.90 -11.08 19.56
C GLU A 152 15.31 -11.69 19.59
N GLU A 153 15.48 -12.95 19.21
CA GLU A 153 16.77 -13.62 19.14
C GLU A 153 17.76 -12.94 18.18
N LEU A 154 17.27 -12.21 17.18
CA LEU A 154 18.07 -11.46 16.21
C LEU A 154 18.37 -10.02 16.66
N ARG A 155 17.97 -9.61 17.85
CA ARG A 155 18.16 -8.25 18.39
C ARG A 155 19.62 -7.79 18.32
N ASN A 156 20.55 -8.69 18.59
CA ASN A 156 21.99 -8.40 18.58
C ASN A 156 22.68 -8.76 17.24
N SER A 157 21.90 -9.10 16.21
CA SER A 157 22.44 -9.44 14.89
C SER A 157 22.95 -8.20 14.18
N LYS A 158 24.26 -8.16 13.89
CA LYS A 158 24.88 -7.07 13.12
C LYS A 158 24.27 -6.94 11.71
N ARG A 159 23.86 -8.05 11.07
CA ARG A 159 23.23 -8.04 9.74
C ARG A 159 21.87 -7.35 9.78
N VAL A 160 21.06 -7.67 10.76
CA VAL A 160 19.73 -7.05 10.96
C VAL A 160 19.90 -5.55 11.27
N ALA A 161 20.84 -5.18 12.15
CA ALA A 161 21.09 -3.78 12.46
C ALA A 161 21.51 -2.97 11.24
N VAL A 162 22.49 -3.46 10.45
CA VAL A 162 22.97 -2.79 9.24
C VAL A 162 21.86 -2.64 8.21
N PHE A 163 21.01 -3.66 8.02
CA PHE A 163 19.91 -3.59 7.07
C PHE A 163 18.83 -2.60 7.53
N ARG A 164 18.46 -2.63 8.80
CA ARG A 164 17.54 -1.67 9.41
C ARG A 164 18.03 -0.23 9.23
N ASP A 165 19.30 0.03 9.58
CA ASP A 165 19.87 1.37 9.55
C ASP A 165 19.98 1.89 8.10
N PHE A 166 20.27 1.00 7.15
CA PHE A 166 20.21 1.31 5.71
C PHE A 166 18.79 1.72 5.29
N LEU A 167 17.76 0.95 5.67
CA LEU A 167 16.36 1.28 5.34
C LEU A 167 15.96 2.62 5.93
N LEU A 168 16.26 2.87 7.21
CA LEU A 168 15.93 4.13 7.87
C LEU A 168 16.60 5.33 7.19
N ALA A 169 17.88 5.19 6.79
CA ALA A 169 18.59 6.24 6.07
C ALA A 169 17.93 6.54 4.72
N ARG A 170 17.54 5.50 3.96
CA ARG A 170 16.88 5.68 2.66
C ARG A 170 15.48 6.27 2.78
N LEU A 171 14.71 5.87 3.78
CA LEU A 171 13.38 6.43 4.01
C LEU A 171 13.43 7.91 4.42
N ALA A 172 14.47 8.33 5.15
CA ALA A 172 14.68 9.73 5.50
C ALA A 172 15.00 10.63 4.27
N GLU A 173 15.52 10.05 3.18
CA GLU A 173 15.77 10.76 1.91
C GLU A 173 14.48 10.96 1.08
N LEU A 174 13.41 10.22 1.39
CA LEU A 174 12.12 10.27 0.67
C LEU A 174 11.10 11.23 1.31
N GLN A 175 11.41 11.77 2.49
CA GLN A 175 10.57 12.73 3.22
C GLN A 175 11.03 14.17 2.98
#